data_e060597993220c18424abfc3a5d32b27
#
_entry.id   e060597993220c18424abfc3a5d32b27
#
_cell.length_a   1.000
_cell.length_b   1.000
_cell.length_c   1.000
_cell.angle_alpha   90.00
_cell.angle_beta   90.00
_cell.angle_gamma   90.00
#
_symmetry.space_group_name_H-M   'P 1'
#
loop_
_entity.id
_entity.type
_entity.pdbx_description
1 polymer ?
#
loop_
_entity_poly.entity_id
_entity_poly.type
_entity_poly.pdbx_seq_one_letter_code
_entity_poly.pdbx_strand_id
1 'polypeptide(L)'
;MVNLKQSKPLLIDTPFEEWQLKGLPSYRNKQIREWIYEKGILDFEKMSNLSLGLREDLKKEWDLMPMELSRKQGSEDTTQKFLWKLRDGQLIESVLIPATEGTKGVRASRLTLCVSTQVGCALGCKFCASGLDGLKRNLTTGEIIGQILIARAKAGRRIDNLVFMGMGEPLANLPAMIPALDQILSPDGLGIGARHITLSTSGLVPKILELAKYPAQIRLAI
;
A
#
# COMPACT_ATOMS: atom_id res chain seq x y z
N MET A 1 -3.29 -1.62 28.93
CA MET A 1 -4.34 -0.93 28.14
C MET A 1 -3.67 0.22 27.43
N VAL A 2 -3.34 0.06 26.14
CA VAL A 2 -2.80 1.16 25.32
C VAL A 2 -3.94 2.12 25.09
N ASN A 3 -3.80 3.34 25.59
CA ASN A 3 -4.74 4.44 25.39
C ASN A 3 -4.78 4.74 23.89
N LEU A 4 -5.78 4.22 23.17
CA LEU A 4 -6.12 4.62 21.81
C LEU A 4 -6.63 6.07 21.90
N LYS A 5 -5.69 7.04 22.02
CA LYS A 5 -5.99 8.41 21.62
C LYS A 5 -6.63 8.29 20.25
N GLN A 6 -7.84 8.85 20.08
CA GLN A 6 -8.58 8.86 18.83
C GLN A 6 -7.63 9.29 17.70
N SER A 7 -7.05 8.30 17.04
CA SER A 7 -6.18 8.57 15.90
C SER A 7 -7.08 9.04 14.76
N LYS A 8 -6.73 10.18 14.15
CA LYS A 8 -7.45 10.71 12.99
C LYS A 8 -7.56 9.64 11.92
N PRO A 9 -8.65 9.62 11.13
CA PRO A 9 -8.77 8.72 10.00
C PRO A 9 -7.65 8.98 8.99
N LEU A 10 -7.22 7.93 8.30
CA LEU A 10 -6.27 8.05 7.20
C LEU A 10 -7.01 8.50 5.95
N LEU A 11 -6.57 9.59 5.33
CA LEU A 11 -7.19 10.07 4.09
C LEU A 11 -7.08 9.04 2.96
N ILE A 12 -5.95 8.31 2.91
CA ILE A 12 -5.70 7.27 1.91
C ILE A 12 -6.53 5.98 2.11
N ASP A 13 -7.27 5.85 3.22
CA ASP A 13 -8.28 4.79 3.39
C ASP A 13 -9.56 5.10 2.61
N THR A 14 -9.80 6.36 2.28
CA THR A 14 -11.03 6.81 1.63
C THR A 14 -10.96 6.55 0.13
N PRO A 15 -12.00 5.94 -0.49
CA PRO A 15 -12.11 5.82 -1.94
C PRO A 15 -12.05 7.17 -2.65
N PHE A 16 -11.48 7.23 -3.86
CA PHE A 16 -11.32 8.51 -4.57
C PHE A 16 -12.62 9.24 -4.87
N GLU A 17 -13.71 8.51 -5.06
CA GLU A 17 -15.06 9.05 -5.29
C GLU A 17 -15.57 9.80 -4.06
N GLU A 18 -15.14 9.37 -2.87
CA GLU A 18 -15.52 9.97 -1.60
C GLU A 18 -14.56 11.10 -1.16
N TRP A 19 -13.46 11.33 -1.91
CA TRP A 19 -12.54 12.45 -1.67
C TRP A 19 -13.16 13.81 -2.02
N GLN A 20 -14.46 13.95 -1.83
CA GLN A 20 -15.11 15.24 -1.73
C GLN A 20 -14.85 15.79 -0.33
N LEU A 21 -13.58 16.18 -0.10
CA LEU A 21 -13.21 16.89 1.13
C LEU A 21 -14.13 18.10 1.23
N LYS A 22 -15.03 18.05 2.22
CA LYS A 22 -16.21 18.91 2.34
C LYS A 22 -15.87 20.38 2.04
N GLY A 23 -16.53 20.92 1.03
CA GLY A 23 -16.40 22.33 0.65
C GLY A 23 -15.18 22.69 -0.19
N LEU A 24 -14.32 21.74 -0.57
CA LEU A 24 -13.18 22.01 -1.45
C LEU A 24 -13.57 21.88 -2.92
N PRO A 25 -13.13 22.80 -3.79
CA PRO A 25 -13.24 22.65 -5.24
C PRO A 25 -12.51 21.38 -5.72
N SER A 26 -13.03 20.73 -6.76
CA SER A 26 -12.48 19.46 -7.30
C SER A 26 -10.98 19.50 -7.63
N TYR A 27 -10.47 20.65 -8.11
CA TYR A 27 -9.06 20.83 -8.41
C TYR A 27 -8.15 20.72 -7.16
N ARG A 28 -8.67 21.05 -5.95
CA ARG A 28 -7.92 20.89 -4.71
C ARG A 28 -7.73 19.44 -4.35
N ASN A 29 -8.75 18.60 -4.56
CA ASN A 29 -8.63 17.15 -4.38
C ASN A 29 -7.57 16.58 -5.31
N LYS A 30 -7.55 17.03 -6.58
CA LYS A 30 -6.52 16.65 -7.54
C LYS A 30 -5.12 17.05 -7.06
N GLN A 31 -4.93 18.28 -6.59
CA GLN A 31 -3.64 18.74 -6.04
C GLN A 31 -3.16 17.88 -4.87
N ILE A 32 -4.05 17.50 -3.96
CA ILE A 32 -3.70 16.64 -2.82
C ILE A 32 -3.30 15.24 -3.29
N ARG A 33 -4.05 14.66 -4.27
CA ARG A 33 -3.67 13.36 -4.87
C ARG A 33 -2.32 13.42 -5.56
N GLU A 34 -2.01 14.45 -6.33
CA GLU A 34 -0.70 14.64 -6.95
C GLU A 34 0.44 14.64 -5.92
N TRP A 35 0.23 15.31 -4.77
CA TRP A 35 1.22 15.30 -3.69
C TRP A 35 1.43 13.91 -3.11
N ILE A 36 0.34 13.18 -2.87
CA ILE A 36 0.40 11.86 -2.24
C ILE A 36 0.90 10.81 -3.25
N TYR A 37 0.24 10.68 -4.40
CA TYR A 37 0.45 9.56 -5.31
C TYR A 37 1.54 9.79 -6.35
N GLU A 38 1.73 11.00 -6.81
CA GLU A 38 2.78 11.30 -7.79
C GLU A 38 4.10 11.64 -7.09
N LYS A 39 4.07 12.59 -6.14
CA LYS A 39 5.27 13.06 -5.44
C LYS A 39 5.66 12.19 -4.23
N GLY A 40 4.76 11.34 -3.73
CA GLY A 40 5.02 10.46 -2.58
C GLY A 40 5.14 11.21 -1.25
N ILE A 41 4.49 12.37 -1.12
CA ILE A 41 4.54 13.21 0.07
C ILE A 41 3.33 12.93 0.97
N LEU A 42 3.59 12.35 2.12
CA LEU A 42 2.60 12.01 3.15
C LEU A 42 2.62 13.02 4.31
N ASP A 43 2.68 14.30 3.99
CA ASP A 43 2.74 15.40 4.94
C ASP A 43 2.09 16.65 4.35
N PHE A 44 0.96 17.08 4.94
CA PHE A 44 0.23 18.26 4.47
C PHE A 44 1.07 19.54 4.53
N GLU A 45 2.00 19.67 5.48
CA GLU A 45 2.84 20.86 5.63
C GLU A 45 3.73 21.09 4.41
N LYS A 46 4.12 20.02 3.72
CA LYS A 46 4.97 20.08 2.51
C LYS A 46 4.21 20.38 1.22
N MET A 47 2.88 20.42 1.24
CA MET A 47 2.03 20.65 0.07
C MET A 47 1.98 22.16 -0.28
N SER A 48 3.06 22.69 -0.85
CA SER A 48 3.32 24.14 -0.98
C SER A 48 2.30 24.92 -1.82
N ASN A 49 1.56 24.25 -2.73
CA ASN A 49 0.51 24.89 -3.54
C ASN A 49 -0.87 24.95 -2.85
N LEU A 50 -0.96 24.45 -1.61
CA LEU A 50 -2.12 24.62 -0.74
C LEU A 50 -1.87 25.79 0.22
N SER A 51 -2.92 26.58 0.52
CA SER A 51 -2.80 27.65 1.51
C SER A 51 -2.49 27.10 2.91
N LEU A 52 -1.84 27.90 3.76
CA LEU A 52 -1.51 27.48 5.13
C LEU A 52 -2.76 27.06 5.91
N GLY A 53 -3.83 27.86 5.88
CA GLY A 53 -5.07 27.51 6.57
C GLY A 53 -5.67 26.19 6.12
N LEU A 54 -5.66 25.92 4.79
CA LEU A 54 -6.15 24.63 4.28
C LEU A 54 -5.29 23.45 4.77
N ARG A 55 -3.96 23.58 4.81
CA ARG A 55 -3.08 22.52 5.34
C ARG A 55 -3.37 22.26 6.82
N GLU A 56 -3.59 23.31 7.61
CA GLU A 56 -3.93 23.19 9.03
C GLU A 56 -5.28 22.51 9.23
N ASP A 57 -6.29 22.84 8.42
CA ASP A 57 -7.62 22.24 8.52
C ASP A 57 -7.60 20.77 8.11
N LEU A 58 -6.92 20.44 7.01
CA LEU A 58 -6.72 19.05 6.60
C LEU A 58 -5.99 18.24 7.69
N LYS A 59 -4.95 18.82 8.31
CA LYS A 59 -4.19 18.19 9.38
C LYS A 59 -5.02 18.00 10.67
N LYS A 60 -6.04 18.84 10.91
CA LYS A 60 -6.96 18.63 12.05
C LYS A 60 -7.87 17.43 11.84
N GLU A 61 -8.34 17.20 10.62
CA GLU A 61 -9.34 16.18 10.30
C GLU A 61 -8.70 14.84 9.92
N TRP A 62 -7.58 14.86 9.20
CA TRP A 62 -6.98 13.70 8.55
C TRP A 62 -5.53 13.46 8.94
N ASP A 63 -5.12 12.20 8.81
CA ASP A 63 -3.72 11.78 8.82
C ASP A 63 -3.36 11.18 7.45
N LEU A 64 -2.08 11.23 7.07
CA LEU A 64 -1.57 10.66 5.83
C LEU A 64 -0.61 9.49 6.08
N MET A 65 -0.05 9.39 7.30
CA MET A 65 1.00 8.42 7.60
C MET A 65 0.39 7.15 8.23
N PRO A 66 0.31 6.03 7.47
CA PRO A 66 -0.28 4.79 7.98
C PRO A 66 0.66 3.98 8.86
N MET A 67 1.98 4.15 8.68
CA MET A 67 3.01 3.34 9.33
C MET A 67 4.36 4.04 9.35
N GLU A 68 5.25 3.55 10.19
CA GLU A 68 6.64 3.99 10.29
C GLU A 68 7.60 2.86 9.91
N LEU A 69 8.74 3.22 9.31
CA LEU A 69 9.82 2.25 9.08
C LEU A 69 10.51 1.91 10.40
N SER A 70 10.32 0.69 10.87
CA SER A 70 10.98 0.17 12.08
C SER A 70 12.38 -0.35 11.76
N ARG A 71 12.54 -1.11 10.66
CA ARG A 71 13.82 -1.68 10.25
C ARG A 71 13.90 -1.87 8.74
N LYS A 72 15.09 -1.66 8.19
CA LYS A 72 15.43 -2.00 6.80
C LYS A 72 16.59 -2.99 6.79
N GLN A 73 16.51 -4.02 5.95
CA GLN A 73 17.58 -4.98 5.68
C GLN A 73 17.84 -5.03 4.16
N GLY A 74 19.08 -5.36 3.78
CA GLY A 74 19.51 -5.36 2.37
C GLY A 74 20.08 -4.02 1.91
N SER A 75 20.89 -4.05 0.85
CA SER A 75 21.48 -2.88 0.20
C SER A 75 20.62 -2.38 -0.97
N GLU A 76 20.96 -1.21 -1.53
CA GLU A 76 20.20 -0.63 -2.64
C GLU A 76 20.22 -1.47 -3.94
N ASP A 77 21.27 -2.25 -4.12
CA ASP A 77 21.48 -3.10 -5.30
C ASP A 77 20.86 -4.49 -5.18
N THR A 78 20.38 -4.83 -3.99
CA THR A 78 19.86 -6.16 -3.65
C THR A 78 18.41 -6.09 -3.20
N THR A 79 17.83 -7.26 -2.95
CA THR A 79 16.52 -7.37 -2.29
C THR A 79 16.55 -6.66 -0.94
N GLN A 80 15.58 -5.77 -0.71
CA GLN A 80 15.44 -5.02 0.53
C GLN A 80 14.16 -5.44 1.25
N LYS A 81 14.28 -5.78 2.52
CA LYS A 81 13.15 -6.06 3.39
C LYS A 81 12.90 -4.88 4.31
N PHE A 82 11.65 -4.43 4.36
CA PHE A 82 11.17 -3.38 5.24
C PHE A 82 10.29 -3.99 6.31
N LEU A 83 10.56 -3.66 7.57
CA LEU A 83 9.69 -3.92 8.70
C LEU A 83 8.98 -2.63 9.06
N TRP A 84 7.66 -2.64 8.94
CA TRP A 84 6.81 -1.50 9.20
C TRP A 84 6.12 -1.64 10.55
N LYS A 85 6.07 -0.56 11.32
CA LYS A 85 5.25 -0.44 12.53
C LYS A 85 4.00 0.34 12.19
N LEU A 86 2.85 -0.33 12.30
CA LEU A 86 1.53 0.25 12.11
C LEU A 86 1.14 1.16 13.28
N ARG A 87 0.10 1.97 13.11
CA ARG A 87 -0.37 2.94 14.12
C ARG A 87 -0.83 2.28 15.42
N ASP A 88 -1.30 1.04 15.37
CA ASP A 88 -1.67 0.23 16.54
C ASP A 88 -0.49 -0.54 17.16
N GLY A 89 0.72 -0.33 16.64
CA GLY A 89 1.94 -0.97 17.11
C GLY A 89 2.21 -2.35 16.51
N GLN A 90 1.31 -2.91 15.69
CA GLN A 90 1.53 -4.16 14.99
C GLN A 90 2.63 -4.02 13.94
N LEU A 91 3.25 -5.12 13.59
CA LEU A 91 4.36 -5.16 12.63
C LEU A 91 3.96 -5.95 11.37
N ILE A 92 4.33 -5.41 10.22
CA ILE A 92 4.21 -6.10 8.92
C ILE A 92 5.50 -5.93 8.12
N GLU A 93 5.66 -6.76 7.10
CA GLU A 93 6.82 -6.72 6.22
C GLU A 93 6.42 -6.43 4.78
N SER A 94 7.33 -5.75 4.06
CA SER A 94 7.31 -5.65 2.60
C SER A 94 8.70 -5.93 2.06
N VAL A 95 8.77 -6.45 0.83
CA VAL A 95 10.06 -6.79 0.21
C VAL A 95 10.16 -6.12 -1.16
N LEU A 96 11.18 -5.29 -1.34
CA LEU A 96 11.52 -4.66 -2.61
C LEU A 96 12.55 -5.53 -3.34
N ILE A 97 12.20 -6.01 -4.52
CA ILE A 97 12.96 -6.98 -5.29
C ILE A 97 13.36 -6.33 -6.62
N PRO A 98 14.63 -5.98 -6.80
CA PRO A 98 15.14 -5.56 -8.10
C PRO A 98 15.19 -6.75 -9.05
N ALA A 99 14.84 -6.55 -10.33
CA ALA A 99 15.06 -7.56 -11.34
C ALA A 99 16.57 -7.81 -11.49
N THR A 100 16.98 -9.08 -11.43
CA THR A 100 18.35 -9.49 -11.74
C THR A 100 18.58 -9.28 -13.24
N GLU A 101 19.60 -8.48 -13.57
CA GLU A 101 20.02 -8.31 -14.95
C GLU A 101 21.12 -9.30 -15.29
N GLY A 102 21.05 -9.87 -16.50
CA GLY A 102 22.04 -10.81 -17.00
C GLY A 102 23.41 -10.17 -17.34
N THR A 103 23.60 -8.86 -17.10
CA THR A 103 24.83 -8.15 -17.44
C THR A 103 25.35 -7.40 -16.23
N LYS A 104 26.58 -7.71 -15.81
CA LYS A 104 27.27 -7.01 -14.72
C LYS A 104 27.34 -5.51 -14.99
N GLY A 105 26.91 -4.70 -14.02
CA GLY A 105 27.06 -3.24 -14.03
C GLY A 105 25.87 -2.45 -14.58
N VAL A 106 24.79 -3.10 -15.03
CA VAL A 106 23.56 -2.41 -15.44
C VAL A 106 22.57 -2.43 -14.28
N ARG A 107 22.08 -1.25 -13.87
CA ARG A 107 21.07 -1.11 -12.80
C ARG A 107 19.80 -1.87 -13.20
N ALA A 108 19.23 -2.64 -12.30
CA ALA A 108 18.00 -3.37 -12.54
C ALA A 108 16.93 -2.49 -13.19
N SER A 109 16.42 -2.92 -14.36
CA SER A 109 15.45 -2.14 -15.13
C SER A 109 14.09 -2.04 -14.42
N ARG A 110 13.74 -3.00 -13.57
CA ARG A 110 12.44 -3.11 -12.90
C ARG A 110 12.57 -3.36 -11.42
N LEU A 111 11.64 -2.75 -10.65
CA LEU A 111 11.43 -3.00 -9.23
C LEU A 111 10.08 -3.65 -9.01
N THR A 112 10.06 -4.73 -8.25
CA THR A 112 8.85 -5.41 -7.78
C THR A 112 8.74 -5.23 -6.27
N LEU A 113 7.57 -4.79 -5.78
CA LEU A 113 7.29 -4.76 -4.35
C LEU A 113 6.36 -5.90 -3.98
N CYS A 114 6.79 -6.70 -3.01
CA CYS A 114 5.95 -7.68 -2.32
C CYS A 114 5.23 -6.98 -1.17
N VAL A 115 3.89 -7.01 -1.18
CA VAL A 115 3.01 -6.24 -0.28
C VAL A 115 2.24 -7.19 0.62
N SER A 116 2.13 -6.84 1.90
CA SER A 116 1.31 -7.53 2.89
C SER A 116 -0.13 -7.04 2.87
N THR A 117 -1.07 -7.90 3.24
CA THR A 117 -2.52 -7.62 3.25
C THR A 117 -3.18 -7.85 4.61
N GLN A 118 -2.48 -8.50 5.52
CA GLN A 118 -2.97 -8.78 6.88
C GLN A 118 -1.82 -8.68 7.89
N VAL A 119 -2.15 -8.49 9.15
CA VAL A 119 -1.25 -8.72 10.28
C VAL A 119 -1.42 -10.18 10.70
N GLY A 120 -0.39 -10.99 10.44
CA GLY A 120 -0.50 -12.44 10.53
C GLY A 120 -1.28 -13.04 9.37
N CYS A 121 -1.74 -14.29 9.50
CA CYS A 121 -2.53 -14.99 8.49
C CYS A 121 -3.35 -16.10 9.15
N ALA A 122 -4.61 -16.27 8.72
CA ALA A 122 -5.49 -17.34 9.21
C ALA A 122 -5.18 -18.71 8.58
N LEU A 123 -4.40 -18.73 7.49
CA LEU A 123 -4.09 -19.96 6.76
C LEU A 123 -2.83 -20.59 7.33
N GLY A 124 -2.96 -21.82 7.77
CA GLY A 124 -1.88 -22.59 8.38
C GLY A 124 -0.92 -23.25 7.37
N CYS A 125 -0.48 -22.55 6.33
CA CYS A 125 0.48 -23.07 5.35
C CYS A 125 1.77 -23.47 6.05
N LYS A 126 2.13 -24.75 6.02
CA LYS A 126 3.25 -25.31 6.80
C LYS A 126 4.63 -24.71 6.47
N PHE A 127 4.77 -24.13 5.28
CA PHE A 127 6.01 -23.49 4.81
C PHE A 127 6.08 -21.99 5.10
N CYS A 128 5.00 -21.36 5.61
CA CYS A 128 4.88 -19.92 5.72
C CYS A 128 4.89 -19.45 7.18
N ALA A 129 5.87 -18.60 7.51
CA ALA A 129 5.99 -18.04 8.86
C ALA A 129 4.87 -17.04 9.22
N SER A 130 4.20 -16.44 8.23
CA SER A 130 3.15 -15.43 8.49
C SER A 130 1.94 -15.97 9.25
N GLY A 131 1.71 -17.29 9.22
CA GLY A 131 0.59 -17.96 9.90
C GLY A 131 0.91 -18.47 11.30
N LEU A 132 2.16 -18.42 11.77
CA LEU A 132 2.58 -19.03 13.04
C LEU A 132 1.80 -18.48 14.25
N ASP A 133 1.56 -17.17 14.27
CA ASP A 133 0.82 -16.50 15.37
C ASP A 133 -0.67 -16.25 15.03
N GLY A 134 -1.17 -16.87 13.95
CA GLY A 134 -2.52 -16.69 13.45
C GLY A 134 -2.80 -15.29 12.90
N LEU A 135 -4.05 -15.04 12.54
CA LEU A 135 -4.53 -13.75 12.08
C LEU A 135 -4.80 -12.83 13.28
N LYS A 136 -4.23 -11.62 13.24
CA LYS A 136 -4.57 -10.56 14.21
C LYS A 136 -5.67 -9.65 13.63
N ARG A 137 -5.48 -9.13 12.43
CA ARG A 137 -6.46 -8.33 11.68
C ARG A 137 -6.10 -8.17 10.20
N ASN A 138 -7.08 -7.76 9.43
CA ASN A 138 -6.86 -7.27 8.08
C ASN A 138 -6.13 -5.92 8.11
N LEU A 139 -5.35 -5.62 7.07
CA LEU A 139 -4.86 -4.27 6.80
C LEU A 139 -5.97 -3.44 6.18
N THR A 140 -5.95 -2.14 6.46
CA THR A 140 -6.81 -1.17 5.79
C THR A 140 -6.28 -0.87 4.37
N THR A 141 -7.11 -0.23 3.55
CA THR A 141 -6.71 0.25 2.21
C THR A 141 -5.48 1.15 2.29
N GLY A 142 -5.48 2.11 3.21
CA GLY A 142 -4.37 3.04 3.40
C GLY A 142 -3.09 2.36 3.91
N GLU A 143 -3.20 1.30 4.71
CA GLU A 143 -2.03 0.52 5.12
C GLU A 143 -1.45 -0.29 3.95
N ILE A 144 -2.28 -0.78 3.03
CA ILE A 144 -1.83 -1.44 1.81
C ILE A 144 -1.14 -0.44 0.87
N ILE A 145 -1.78 0.69 0.58
CA ILE A 145 -1.25 1.77 -0.27
C ILE A 145 0.00 2.40 0.35
N GLY A 146 0.02 2.58 1.67
CA GLY A 146 1.14 3.17 2.40
C GLY A 146 2.44 2.39 2.23
N GLN A 147 2.39 1.05 2.23
CA GLN A 147 3.57 0.23 1.95
C GLN A 147 4.19 0.62 0.60
N ILE A 148 3.36 0.82 -0.43
CA ILE A 148 3.82 1.13 -1.79
C ILE A 148 4.40 2.54 -1.85
N LEU A 149 3.69 3.53 -1.30
CA LEU A 149 4.12 4.93 -1.30
C LEU A 149 5.44 5.13 -0.55
N ILE A 150 5.54 4.57 0.66
CA ILE A 150 6.73 4.74 1.49
C ILE A 150 7.91 3.95 0.92
N ALA A 151 7.71 2.70 0.44
CA ALA A 151 8.75 1.92 -0.20
C ALA A 151 9.27 2.61 -1.47
N ARG A 152 8.39 3.20 -2.30
CA ARG A 152 8.76 4.00 -3.47
C ARG A 152 9.62 5.21 -3.09
N ALA A 153 9.23 5.95 -2.06
CA ALA A 153 9.99 7.09 -1.55
C ALA A 153 11.39 6.67 -1.05
N LYS A 154 11.48 5.51 -0.37
CA LYS A 154 12.77 4.95 0.07
C LYS A 154 13.63 4.44 -1.06
N ALA A 155 13.04 3.91 -2.13
CA ALA A 155 13.76 3.46 -3.32
C ALA A 155 14.23 4.62 -4.22
N GLY A 156 13.68 5.82 -4.05
CA GLY A 156 13.98 6.98 -4.90
C GLY A 156 13.60 6.80 -6.38
N ARG A 157 12.75 5.81 -6.70
CA ARG A 157 12.29 5.51 -8.06
C ARG A 157 10.95 4.79 -8.05
N ARG A 158 10.30 4.74 -9.21
CA ARG A 158 9.03 4.06 -9.42
C ARG A 158 9.14 2.56 -9.10
N ILE A 159 8.08 2.02 -8.52
CA ILE A 159 7.84 0.57 -8.42
C ILE A 159 7.07 0.15 -9.66
N ASP A 160 7.59 -0.85 -10.39
CA ASP A 160 7.05 -1.26 -11.68
C ASP A 160 6.01 -2.37 -11.55
N ASN A 161 6.21 -3.29 -10.59
CA ASN A 161 5.31 -4.42 -10.37
C ASN A 161 4.95 -4.55 -8.90
N LEU A 162 3.75 -5.05 -8.64
CA LEU A 162 3.28 -5.40 -7.31
C LEU A 162 2.93 -6.88 -7.24
N VAL A 163 3.36 -7.55 -6.18
CA VAL A 163 2.95 -8.91 -5.87
C VAL A 163 2.38 -8.93 -4.44
N PHE A 164 1.14 -9.35 -4.31
CA PHE A 164 0.50 -9.51 -3.00
C PHE A 164 0.78 -10.92 -2.49
N MET A 165 2.04 -11.11 -2.09
CA MET A 165 2.65 -12.37 -1.62
C MET A 165 3.36 -12.18 -0.28
N GLY A 166 3.09 -11.07 0.42
CA GLY A 166 3.58 -10.80 1.76
C GLY A 166 2.76 -11.50 2.83
N MET A 167 2.61 -10.86 3.99
CA MET A 167 1.83 -11.41 5.09
C MET A 167 0.33 -11.35 4.78
N GLY A 168 -0.37 -12.49 5.01
CA GLY A 168 -1.82 -12.60 4.88
C GLY A 168 -2.30 -13.24 3.58
N GLU A 169 -3.60 -13.53 3.55
CA GLU A 169 -4.34 -14.02 2.39
C GLU A 169 -5.08 -12.84 1.74
N PRO A 170 -4.67 -12.36 0.55
CA PRO A 170 -5.28 -11.18 -0.07
C PRO A 170 -6.79 -11.31 -0.30
N LEU A 171 -7.24 -12.50 -0.69
CA LEU A 171 -8.67 -12.72 -0.97
C LEU A 171 -9.53 -12.76 0.30
N ALA A 172 -8.94 -13.01 1.46
CA ALA A 172 -9.64 -12.88 2.74
C ALA A 172 -9.82 -11.41 3.15
N ASN A 173 -9.13 -10.47 2.49
CA ASN A 173 -9.21 -9.02 2.74
C ASN A 173 -9.75 -8.24 1.53
N LEU A 174 -10.62 -8.80 0.71
CA LEU A 174 -11.20 -8.12 -0.47
C LEU A 174 -11.83 -6.76 -0.15
N PRO A 175 -12.48 -6.54 1.00
CA PRO A 175 -13.04 -5.22 1.33
C PRO A 175 -12.01 -4.08 1.33
N ALA A 176 -10.76 -4.33 1.71
CA ALA A 176 -9.69 -3.34 1.63
C ALA A 176 -8.89 -3.45 0.32
N MET A 177 -8.81 -4.66 -0.24
CA MET A 177 -8.06 -4.91 -1.48
C MET A 177 -8.70 -4.25 -2.70
N ILE A 178 -10.03 -4.29 -2.85
CA ILE A 178 -10.71 -3.69 -4.02
C ILE A 178 -10.46 -2.17 -4.08
N PRO A 179 -10.73 -1.38 -3.02
CA PRO A 179 -10.40 0.05 -3.04
C PRO A 179 -8.90 0.32 -3.22
N ALA A 180 -8.02 -0.55 -2.69
CA ALA A 180 -6.57 -0.42 -2.92
C ALA A 180 -6.23 -0.64 -4.40
N LEU A 181 -6.82 -1.62 -5.07
CA LEU A 181 -6.63 -1.86 -6.50
C LEU A 181 -7.12 -0.68 -7.33
N ASP A 182 -8.26 -0.08 -6.99
CA ASP A 182 -8.78 1.11 -7.67
C ASP A 182 -7.78 2.28 -7.57
N GLN A 183 -7.22 2.53 -6.40
CA GLN A 183 -6.18 3.55 -6.19
C GLN A 183 -4.87 3.22 -6.90
N ILE A 184 -4.48 1.94 -6.97
CA ILE A 184 -3.25 1.50 -7.66
C ILE A 184 -3.39 1.67 -9.18
N LEU A 185 -4.55 1.31 -9.74
CA LEU A 185 -4.80 1.33 -11.18
C LEU A 185 -5.10 2.73 -11.71
N SER A 186 -5.72 3.58 -10.88
CA SER A 186 -6.14 4.93 -11.27
C SER A 186 -4.97 5.76 -11.80
N PRO A 187 -5.14 6.49 -12.92
CA PRO A 187 -4.18 7.50 -13.37
C PRO A 187 -3.94 8.62 -12.34
N ASP A 188 -4.95 8.97 -11.54
CA ASP A 188 -4.86 9.94 -10.45
C ASP A 188 -4.29 9.32 -9.15
N GLY A 189 -4.02 8.00 -9.16
CA GLY A 189 -3.41 7.23 -8.10
C GLY A 189 -1.97 6.84 -8.43
N LEU A 190 -1.63 5.56 -8.25
CA LEU A 190 -0.27 5.07 -8.53
C LEU A 190 0.00 4.82 -10.02
N GLY A 191 -1.02 4.68 -10.86
CA GLY A 191 -0.92 4.46 -12.31
C GLY A 191 -0.19 3.16 -12.67
N ILE A 192 -0.27 2.13 -11.85
CA ILE A 192 0.34 0.81 -12.12
C ILE A 192 -0.67 -0.05 -12.87
N GLY A 193 -0.36 -0.44 -14.10
CA GLY A 193 -1.29 -1.20 -14.94
C GLY A 193 -1.59 -2.61 -14.38
N ALA A 194 -2.80 -3.11 -14.63
CA ALA A 194 -3.31 -4.37 -14.07
C ALA A 194 -2.38 -5.58 -14.33
N ARG A 195 -1.76 -5.65 -15.50
CA ARG A 195 -0.81 -6.72 -15.87
C ARG A 195 0.50 -6.72 -15.07
N HIS A 196 0.76 -5.65 -14.32
CA HIS A 196 1.89 -5.51 -13.41
C HIS A 196 1.53 -5.86 -11.95
N ILE A 197 0.30 -6.31 -11.71
CA ILE A 197 -0.21 -6.68 -10.39
C ILE A 197 -0.47 -8.18 -10.37
N THR A 198 0.06 -8.87 -9.36
CA THR A 198 -0.23 -10.29 -9.11
C THR A 198 -0.79 -10.45 -7.70
N LEU A 199 -1.97 -11.02 -7.60
CA LEU A 199 -2.54 -11.50 -6.34
C LEU A 199 -2.20 -12.98 -6.19
N SER A 200 -1.65 -13.37 -5.05
CA SER A 200 -1.47 -14.79 -4.69
C SER A 200 -2.55 -15.22 -3.72
N THR A 201 -3.05 -16.43 -3.88
CA THR A 201 -4.06 -16.99 -2.97
C THR A 201 -3.82 -18.47 -2.73
N SER A 202 -4.18 -18.94 -1.57
CA SER A 202 -4.22 -20.38 -1.25
C SER A 202 -5.44 -21.09 -1.85
N GLY A 203 -6.27 -20.39 -2.65
CA GLY A 203 -7.39 -21.00 -3.36
C GLY A 203 -8.75 -20.82 -2.69
N LEU A 204 -9.06 -19.67 -2.12
CA LEU A 204 -10.38 -19.35 -1.58
C LEU A 204 -11.41 -19.22 -2.72
N VAL A 205 -11.95 -20.35 -3.23
CA VAL A 205 -12.79 -20.42 -4.44
C VAL A 205 -13.92 -19.39 -4.46
N PRO A 206 -14.75 -19.22 -3.41
CA PRO A 206 -15.81 -18.19 -3.43
C PRO A 206 -15.26 -16.78 -3.65
N LYS A 207 -14.08 -16.48 -3.09
CA LYS A 207 -13.41 -15.19 -3.20
C LYS A 207 -12.73 -14.99 -4.56
N ILE A 208 -12.27 -16.06 -5.19
CA ILE A 208 -11.80 -16.03 -6.59
C ILE A 208 -12.93 -15.63 -7.52
N LEU A 209 -14.13 -16.22 -7.33
CA LEU A 209 -15.31 -15.87 -8.12
C LEU A 209 -15.81 -14.45 -7.87
N GLU A 210 -15.63 -13.93 -6.66
CA GLU A 210 -15.90 -12.54 -6.33
C GLU A 210 -14.92 -11.60 -7.04
N LEU A 211 -13.60 -11.88 -6.97
CA LEU A 211 -12.54 -11.14 -7.66
C LEU A 211 -12.72 -11.19 -9.19
N ALA A 212 -13.22 -12.28 -9.75
CA ALA A 212 -13.46 -12.41 -11.20
C ALA A 212 -14.46 -11.39 -11.77
N LYS A 213 -15.26 -10.75 -10.90
CA LYS A 213 -16.17 -9.65 -11.28
C LYS A 213 -15.47 -8.30 -11.33
N TYR A 214 -14.23 -8.20 -10.83
CA TYR A 214 -13.46 -6.96 -10.87
C TYR A 214 -13.06 -6.62 -12.31
N PRO A 215 -13.26 -5.38 -12.78
CA PRO A 215 -13.21 -5.05 -14.21
C PRO A 215 -11.81 -5.04 -14.83
N ALA A 216 -10.74 -5.22 -14.02
CA ALA A 216 -9.36 -5.17 -14.50
C ALA A 216 -8.71 -6.57 -14.55
N GLN A 217 -7.91 -6.83 -15.59
CA GLN A 217 -7.17 -8.09 -15.76
C GLN A 217 -5.93 -8.15 -14.86
N ILE A 218 -6.14 -8.47 -13.58
CA ILE A 218 -5.07 -8.71 -12.62
C ILE A 218 -4.62 -10.17 -12.75
N ARG A 219 -3.32 -10.42 -12.57
CA ARG A 219 -2.79 -11.78 -12.52
C ARG A 219 -3.14 -12.46 -11.21
N LEU A 220 -3.61 -13.70 -11.28
CA LEU A 220 -3.86 -14.55 -10.13
C LEU A 220 -2.82 -15.68 -10.11
N ALA A 221 -2.19 -15.90 -8.95
CA ALA A 221 -1.32 -17.03 -8.65
C ALA A 221 -1.97 -17.88 -7.56
N ILE A 222 -2.05 -19.19 -7.76
CA ILE A 222 -2.63 -20.16 -6.81
C ILE A 222 -1.54 -21.17 -6.43
#